data_b196fd350ef6a94d4e4c19698b164506
#
_entry.id   b196fd350ef6a94d4e4c19698b164506
#
_cell.length_a   1.000
_cell.length_b   1.000
_cell.length_c   1.000
_cell.angle_alpha   90.00
_cell.angle_beta   90.00
_cell.angle_gamma   90.00
#
_symmetry.space_group_name_H-M   'P 1'
#
loop_
_entity.id
_entity.type
_entity.pdbx_description
1 polymer ?
#
loop_
_entity_poly.entity_id
_entity_poly.type
_entity_poly.pdbx_seq_one_letter_code
_entity_poly.pdbx_strand_id
1 'polypeptide(L)'
;MAAVPNIWFHFKGNLFVVTIKKYPNRRLYDTSQSKYINLDHIKTLINARTEFEIVDSKTSDVITKSILLQIISESETNQSQSLLTDKLLQQLIRFYDSDMQPYVRQYLEQSLVQFIEQQDKVQSLVKNMVDTSPVGIFTKMMETNMQAWNPSKEKK
;
A
#
# COMPACT_ATOMS: atom_id res chain seq x y z
N MET A 1 -27.27 18.97 13.53
CA MET A 1 -26.65 18.20 12.43
C MET A 1 -25.19 18.61 12.36
N ALA A 2 -24.32 17.90 13.05
CA ALA A 2 -22.89 18.21 13.10
C ALA A 2 -22.17 17.37 12.02
N ALA A 3 -21.54 18.06 11.08
CA ALA A 3 -20.71 17.45 10.04
C ALA A 3 -19.52 16.77 10.70
N VAL A 4 -19.35 15.48 10.47
CA VAL A 4 -18.16 14.72 10.87
C VAL A 4 -16.99 15.21 10.02
N PRO A 5 -15.88 15.67 10.60
CA PRO A 5 -14.73 16.07 9.80
C PRO A 5 -14.14 14.87 9.09
N ASN A 6 -14.07 14.95 7.76
CA ASN A 6 -13.25 14.06 6.95
C ASN A 6 -11.78 14.17 7.39
N ILE A 7 -11.35 13.25 8.22
CA ILE A 7 -9.92 13.09 8.55
C ILE A 7 -9.28 12.29 7.42
N TRP A 8 -9.16 12.94 6.26
CA TRP A 8 -8.21 12.50 5.25
C TRP A 8 -6.85 13.06 5.64
N PHE A 9 -5.95 12.19 5.97
CA PHE A 9 -4.57 12.49 6.31
C PHE A 9 -3.97 13.42 5.26
N HIS A 10 -3.69 14.68 5.64
CA HIS A 10 -2.81 15.56 4.90
C HIS A 10 -1.36 15.06 5.05
N PHE A 11 -0.99 14.09 4.24
CA PHE A 11 0.44 13.88 3.97
C PHE A 11 0.85 14.94 2.93
N LYS A 12 1.54 15.98 3.38
CA LYS A 12 2.24 16.94 2.51
C LYS A 12 3.37 16.20 1.81
N GLY A 13 3.16 15.83 0.56
CA GLY A 13 4.20 15.27 -0.29
C GLY A 13 3.64 14.66 -1.57
N ASN A 14 3.61 15.45 -2.62
CA ASN A 14 3.32 15.11 -4.02
C ASN A 14 1.85 14.91 -4.38
N LEU A 15 1.25 15.96 -4.93
CA LEU A 15 -0.15 16.10 -5.40
C LEU A 15 -0.45 15.36 -6.72
N PHE A 16 0.20 14.26 -7.02
CA PHE A 16 -0.12 13.48 -8.21
C PHE A 16 -0.87 12.19 -7.83
N VAL A 17 -2.20 12.28 -7.78
CA VAL A 17 -3.06 11.11 -7.72
C VAL A 17 -3.03 10.40 -9.07
N VAL A 18 -2.56 9.16 -9.11
CA VAL A 18 -2.53 8.35 -10.32
C VAL A 18 -3.96 7.95 -10.69
N THR A 19 -4.45 8.40 -11.84
CA THR A 19 -5.77 8.00 -12.32
C THR A 19 -5.67 6.74 -13.18
N ILE A 20 -6.40 5.70 -12.77
CA ILE A 20 -6.47 4.42 -13.47
C ILE A 20 -7.87 4.25 -14.03
N LYS A 21 -8.01 3.94 -15.31
CA LYS A 21 -9.30 3.70 -15.97
C LYS A 21 -9.57 2.21 -16.12
N LYS A 22 -10.74 1.77 -15.67
CA LYS A 22 -11.23 0.41 -15.93
C LYS A 22 -12.13 0.39 -17.14
N TYR A 23 -11.77 -0.42 -18.13
CA TYR A 23 -12.55 -0.62 -19.34
C TYR A 23 -13.53 -1.79 -19.21
N PRO A 24 -14.60 -1.86 -20.07
CA PRO A 24 -15.59 -2.94 -20.03
C PRO A 24 -15.02 -4.36 -20.22
N ASN A 25 -13.89 -4.45 -20.93
CA ASN A 25 -13.15 -5.70 -21.13
C ASN A 25 -12.31 -6.12 -19.91
N ARG A 26 -12.59 -5.53 -18.73
CA ARG A 26 -11.90 -5.75 -17.45
C ARG A 26 -10.43 -5.32 -17.42
N ARG A 27 -9.93 -4.63 -18.47
CA ARG A 27 -8.57 -4.12 -18.50
C ARG A 27 -8.47 -2.82 -17.71
N LEU A 28 -7.37 -2.66 -16.98
CA LEU A 28 -7.01 -1.45 -16.28
C LEU A 28 -5.95 -0.69 -17.09
N TYR A 29 -6.07 0.61 -17.14
CA TYR A 29 -5.15 1.49 -17.86
C TYR A 29 -4.67 2.61 -16.95
N ASP A 30 -3.36 2.66 -16.72
CA ASP A 30 -2.71 3.72 -15.98
C ASP A 30 -2.49 4.93 -16.90
N THR A 31 -3.20 6.03 -16.61
CA THR A 31 -3.12 7.24 -17.44
C THR A 31 -1.79 7.99 -17.27
N SER A 32 -1.12 7.83 -16.12
CA SER A 32 0.16 8.50 -15.84
C SER A 32 1.32 7.88 -16.63
N GLN A 33 1.29 6.54 -16.81
CA GLN A 33 2.30 5.80 -17.54
C GLN A 33 1.85 5.42 -18.96
N SER A 34 0.62 5.77 -19.34
CA SER A 34 0.02 5.47 -20.66
C SER A 34 0.10 3.99 -21.04
N LYS A 35 -0.15 3.09 -20.06
CA LYS A 35 -0.06 1.63 -20.28
C LYS A 35 -1.19 0.85 -19.63
N TYR A 36 -1.48 -0.33 -20.20
CA TYR A 36 -2.33 -1.31 -19.53
C TYR A 36 -1.59 -1.96 -18.36
N ILE A 37 -2.32 -2.15 -17.27
CA ILE A 37 -1.81 -2.72 -16.02
C ILE A 37 -2.71 -3.87 -15.56
N ASN A 38 -2.21 -4.68 -14.63
CA ASN A 38 -2.95 -5.74 -13.93
C ASN A 38 -3.16 -5.38 -12.45
N LEU A 39 -3.82 -6.26 -11.71
CA LEU A 39 -4.06 -6.05 -10.27
C LEU A 39 -2.78 -6.07 -9.44
N ASP A 40 -1.74 -6.78 -9.86
CA ASP A 40 -0.45 -6.77 -9.16
C ASP A 40 0.25 -5.42 -9.25
N HIS A 41 0.05 -4.69 -10.34
CA HIS A 41 0.53 -3.31 -10.43
C HIS A 41 -0.16 -2.40 -9.40
N ILE A 42 -1.47 -2.59 -9.15
CA ILE A 42 -2.18 -1.88 -8.08
C ILE A 42 -1.56 -2.22 -6.71
N LYS A 43 -1.25 -3.49 -6.44
CA LYS A 43 -0.55 -3.88 -5.21
C LYS A 43 0.81 -3.19 -5.07
N THR A 44 1.53 -3.02 -6.18
CA THR A 44 2.80 -2.27 -6.20
C THR A 44 2.61 -0.80 -5.82
N LEU A 45 1.58 -0.13 -6.34
CA LEU A 45 1.26 1.26 -5.97
C LEU A 45 0.91 1.39 -4.48
N ILE A 46 0.12 0.45 -3.95
CA ILE A 46 -0.23 0.40 -2.52
C ILE A 46 1.02 0.26 -1.65
N ASN A 47 1.90 -0.69 -1.99
CA ASN A 47 3.15 -0.93 -1.26
C ASN A 47 4.11 0.27 -1.33
N ALA A 48 4.10 0.99 -2.46
CA ALA A 48 4.86 2.22 -2.65
C ALA A 48 4.21 3.44 -1.98
N ARG A 49 3.06 3.28 -1.32
CA ARG A 49 2.26 4.36 -0.73
C ARG A 49 1.92 5.47 -1.73
N THR A 50 1.75 5.10 -3.01
CA THR A 50 1.36 6.02 -4.07
C THR A 50 -0.15 6.22 -4.04
N GLU A 51 -0.62 7.46 -4.01
CA GLU A 51 -2.04 7.77 -4.09
C GLU A 51 -2.57 7.51 -5.49
N PHE A 52 -3.69 6.82 -5.59
CA PHE A 52 -4.35 6.53 -6.87
C PHE A 52 -5.87 6.49 -6.73
N GLU A 53 -6.54 6.69 -7.84
CA GLU A 53 -7.98 6.56 -7.98
C GLU A 53 -8.30 5.68 -9.20
N ILE A 54 -9.27 4.80 -9.07
CA ILE A 54 -9.73 3.95 -10.17
C ILE A 54 -11.14 4.35 -10.55
N VAL A 55 -11.32 4.70 -11.83
CA VAL A 55 -12.60 5.13 -12.36
C VAL A 55 -13.07 4.21 -13.49
N ASP A 56 -14.38 4.05 -13.62
CA ASP A 56 -14.96 3.39 -14.78
C ASP A 56 -14.80 4.28 -16.02
N SER A 57 -14.31 3.72 -17.12
CA SER A 57 -14.03 4.50 -18.34
C SER A 57 -15.26 5.00 -19.07
N LYS A 58 -16.46 4.43 -18.79
CA LYS A 58 -17.72 4.83 -19.43
C LYS A 58 -18.52 5.81 -18.58
N THR A 59 -18.67 5.51 -17.28
CA THR A 59 -19.52 6.30 -16.38
C THR A 59 -18.76 7.36 -15.63
N SER A 60 -17.42 7.25 -15.56
CA SER A 60 -16.53 8.06 -14.71
C SER A 60 -16.77 7.88 -13.21
N ASP A 61 -17.51 6.87 -12.80
CA ASP A 61 -17.72 6.55 -11.39
C ASP A 61 -16.42 6.07 -10.73
N VAL A 62 -16.20 6.49 -9.49
CA VAL A 62 -15.08 6.01 -8.68
C VAL A 62 -15.35 4.59 -8.20
N ILE A 63 -14.57 3.64 -8.67
CA ILE A 63 -14.70 2.22 -8.37
C ILE A 63 -13.49 1.65 -7.61
N THR A 64 -12.65 2.51 -7.05
CA THR A 64 -11.44 2.12 -6.31
C THR A 64 -11.74 1.05 -5.26
N LYS A 65 -12.75 1.27 -4.41
CA LYS A 65 -13.14 0.32 -3.36
C LYS A 65 -13.50 -1.06 -3.92
N SER A 66 -14.21 -1.12 -5.04
CA SER A 66 -14.60 -2.38 -5.69
C SER A 66 -13.38 -3.17 -6.15
N ILE A 67 -12.39 -2.49 -6.71
CA ILE A 67 -11.14 -3.14 -7.16
C ILE A 67 -10.28 -3.59 -5.97
N LEU A 68 -10.22 -2.81 -4.90
CA LEU A 68 -9.50 -3.22 -3.69
C LEU A 68 -10.11 -4.47 -3.05
N LEU A 69 -11.44 -4.55 -2.99
CA LEU A 69 -12.15 -5.75 -2.52
C LEU A 69 -11.88 -6.96 -3.41
N GLN A 70 -11.82 -6.77 -4.74
CA GLN A 70 -11.45 -7.83 -5.67
C GLN A 70 -10.04 -8.35 -5.39
N ILE A 71 -9.06 -7.45 -5.21
CA ILE A 71 -7.67 -7.83 -4.87
C ILE A 71 -7.61 -8.62 -3.57
N ILE A 72 -8.34 -8.21 -2.54
CA ILE A 72 -8.41 -8.94 -1.27
C ILE A 72 -8.99 -10.33 -1.51
N SER A 73 -10.13 -10.44 -2.19
CA SER A 73 -10.78 -11.73 -2.47
C SER A 73 -9.87 -12.69 -3.23
N GLU A 74 -9.15 -12.22 -4.26
CA GLU A 74 -8.19 -13.04 -5.00
C GLU A 74 -6.99 -13.45 -4.13
N SER A 75 -6.52 -12.56 -3.26
CA SER A 75 -5.41 -12.87 -2.36
C SER A 75 -5.80 -13.92 -1.32
N GLU A 76 -7.00 -13.83 -0.74
CA GLU A 76 -7.53 -14.81 0.22
C GLU A 76 -7.69 -16.20 -0.39
N THR A 77 -8.04 -16.28 -1.67
CA THR A 77 -8.21 -17.57 -2.37
C THR A 77 -6.87 -18.26 -2.66
N ASN A 78 -5.81 -17.48 -2.89
CA ASN A 78 -4.52 -17.98 -3.38
C ASN A 78 -3.47 -18.22 -2.29
N GLN A 79 -3.75 -17.87 -1.02
CA GLN A 79 -2.77 -17.98 0.07
C GLN A 79 -3.05 -19.21 0.94
N SER A 80 -1.98 -19.87 1.36
CA SER A 80 -2.03 -20.99 2.32
C SER A 80 -2.44 -20.54 3.73
N GLN A 81 -2.33 -19.26 4.03
CA GLN A 81 -2.79 -18.63 5.28
C GLN A 81 -3.63 -17.40 4.94
N SER A 82 -4.94 -17.52 5.14
CA SER A 82 -5.89 -16.45 4.96
C SER A 82 -5.77 -15.42 6.09
N LEU A 83 -5.77 -14.13 5.75
CA LEU A 83 -5.85 -13.03 6.72
C LEU A 83 -7.27 -12.87 7.27
N LEU A 84 -8.28 -13.11 6.43
CA LEU A 84 -9.69 -12.95 6.76
C LEU A 84 -10.33 -14.31 7.07
N THR A 85 -10.16 -14.78 8.31
CA THR A 85 -10.77 -16.04 8.75
C THR A 85 -12.30 -15.98 8.65
N ASP A 86 -12.96 -17.12 8.45
CA ASP A 86 -14.44 -17.23 8.42
C ASP A 86 -15.08 -16.57 9.64
N LYS A 87 -14.47 -16.76 10.83
CA LYS A 87 -14.95 -16.15 12.06
C LYS A 87 -14.89 -14.63 12.02
N LEU A 88 -13.80 -14.06 11.49
CA LEU A 88 -13.65 -12.61 11.33
C LEU A 88 -14.69 -12.07 10.34
N LEU A 89 -14.83 -12.71 9.18
CA LEU A 89 -15.80 -12.31 8.17
C LEU A 89 -17.23 -12.34 8.70
N GLN A 90 -17.62 -13.38 9.44
CA GLN A 90 -18.94 -13.47 10.06
C GLN A 90 -19.18 -12.32 11.06
N GLN A 91 -18.18 -11.93 11.86
CA GLN A 91 -18.32 -10.79 12.78
C GLN A 91 -18.43 -9.47 12.00
N LEU A 92 -17.63 -9.26 10.97
CA LEU A 92 -17.73 -8.06 10.12
C LEU A 92 -19.13 -7.93 9.51
N ILE A 93 -19.68 -9.03 8.96
CA ILE A 93 -21.03 -9.05 8.38
C ILE A 93 -22.08 -8.61 9.39
N ARG A 94 -22.00 -9.08 10.65
CA ARG A 94 -22.93 -8.67 11.70
C ARG A 94 -22.95 -7.18 11.99
N PHE A 95 -21.82 -6.48 11.77
CA PHE A 95 -21.72 -5.04 12.00
C PHE A 95 -22.24 -4.19 10.82
N TYR A 96 -22.38 -4.76 9.62
CA TYR A 96 -22.83 -3.98 8.45
C TYR A 96 -24.23 -3.37 8.62
N ASP A 97 -25.12 -4.07 9.31
CA ASP A 97 -26.51 -3.66 9.51
C ASP A 97 -26.79 -3.20 10.97
N SER A 98 -25.73 -2.86 11.71
CA SER A 98 -25.85 -2.43 13.11
C SER A 98 -25.50 -0.97 13.29
N ASP A 99 -26.08 -0.32 14.32
CA ASP A 99 -25.74 1.03 14.74
C ASP A 99 -24.27 1.18 15.17
N MET A 100 -23.59 0.05 15.39
CA MET A 100 -22.18 -0.01 15.77
C MET A 100 -21.24 0.11 14.57
N GLN A 101 -21.73 0.02 13.33
CA GLN A 101 -20.88 0.05 12.10
C GLN A 101 -19.89 1.23 12.07
N PRO A 102 -20.28 2.50 12.38
CA PRO A 102 -19.34 3.61 12.35
C PRO A 102 -18.20 3.46 13.36
N TYR A 103 -18.51 2.95 14.56
CA TYR A 103 -17.52 2.74 15.62
C TYR A 103 -16.53 1.63 15.27
N VAL A 104 -17.04 0.52 14.72
CA VAL A 104 -16.20 -0.61 14.27
C VAL A 104 -15.29 -0.17 13.14
N ARG A 105 -15.80 0.59 12.17
CA ARG A 105 -14.98 1.15 11.09
C ARG A 105 -13.85 2.01 11.63
N GLN A 106 -14.16 2.97 12.51
CA GLN A 106 -13.18 3.86 13.11
C GLN A 106 -12.12 3.07 13.90
N TYR A 107 -12.56 2.08 14.68
CA TYR A 107 -11.66 1.21 15.44
C TYR A 107 -10.69 0.46 14.52
N LEU A 108 -11.20 -0.16 13.44
CA LEU A 108 -10.37 -0.89 12.47
C LEU A 108 -9.36 0.04 11.77
N GLU A 109 -9.80 1.21 11.32
CA GLU A 109 -8.92 2.21 10.68
C GLU A 109 -7.79 2.63 11.64
N GLN A 110 -8.13 3.00 12.87
CA GLN A 110 -7.15 3.43 13.88
C GLN A 110 -6.19 2.30 14.27
N SER A 111 -6.71 1.09 14.46
CA SER A 111 -5.90 -0.07 14.83
C SER A 111 -4.87 -0.43 13.75
N LEU A 112 -5.27 -0.39 12.48
CA LEU A 112 -4.36 -0.63 11.35
C LEU A 112 -3.30 0.45 11.24
N VAL A 113 -3.68 1.73 11.36
CA VAL A 113 -2.73 2.85 11.32
C VAL A 113 -1.70 2.71 12.43
N GLN A 114 -2.14 2.48 13.68
CA GLN A 114 -1.24 2.29 14.82
C GLN A 114 -0.30 1.09 14.64
N PHE A 115 -0.81 -0.02 14.12
CA PHE A 115 0.00 -1.21 13.86
C PHE A 115 1.09 -0.93 12.82
N ILE A 116 0.75 -0.26 11.72
CA ILE A 116 1.71 0.11 10.66
C ILE A 116 2.78 1.08 11.20
N GLU A 117 2.37 2.09 11.97
CA GLU A 117 3.32 3.04 12.58
C GLU A 117 4.28 2.36 13.56
N GLN A 118 3.80 1.40 14.34
CA GLN A 118 4.65 0.62 15.25
C GLN A 118 5.62 -0.27 14.46
N GLN A 119 5.17 -0.90 13.39
CA GLN A 119 6.01 -1.71 12.52
C GLN A 119 7.11 -0.87 11.85
N ASP A 120 6.77 0.31 11.32
CA ASP A 120 7.73 1.23 10.72
C ASP A 120 8.80 1.69 11.74
N LYS A 121 8.39 1.97 12.99
CA LYS A 121 9.32 2.31 14.09
C LYS A 121 10.27 1.17 14.42
N VAL A 122 9.76 -0.05 14.55
CA VAL A 122 10.58 -1.23 14.81
C VAL A 122 11.56 -1.49 13.68
N GLN A 123 11.13 -1.41 12.42
CA GLN A 123 12.03 -1.57 11.27
C GLN A 123 13.12 -0.49 11.23
N SER A 124 12.77 0.76 11.53
CA SER A 124 13.75 1.86 11.57
C SER A 124 14.77 1.67 12.70
N LEU A 125 14.33 1.19 13.87
CA LEU A 125 15.22 0.89 15.00
C LEU A 125 16.18 -0.27 14.65
N VAL A 126 15.67 -1.34 14.06
CA VAL A 126 16.49 -2.49 13.63
C VAL A 126 17.50 -2.05 12.58
N LYS A 127 17.08 -1.27 11.58
CA LYS A 127 17.97 -0.74 10.55
C LYS A 127 19.07 0.14 11.15
N ASN A 128 18.71 1.05 12.05
CA ASN A 128 19.67 1.89 12.74
C ASN A 128 20.65 1.07 13.60
N MET A 129 20.17 0.03 14.29
CA MET A 129 21.05 -0.88 15.06
C MET A 129 22.03 -1.63 14.16
N VAL A 130 21.58 -2.12 12.98
CA VAL A 130 22.46 -2.80 12.02
C VAL A 130 23.45 -1.79 11.43
N ASP A 131 23.03 -0.59 11.06
CA ASP A 131 23.87 0.46 10.47
C ASP A 131 24.92 1.00 11.45
N THR A 132 24.63 1.02 12.75
CA THR A 132 25.54 1.48 13.81
C THR A 132 26.29 0.33 14.50
N SER A 133 25.97 -0.93 14.17
CA SER A 133 26.70 -2.07 14.71
C SER A 133 28.12 -2.15 14.13
N PRO A 134 29.09 -2.73 14.85
CA PRO A 134 30.45 -2.94 14.33
C PRO A 134 30.47 -3.67 12.99
N VAL A 135 29.54 -4.59 12.77
CA VAL A 135 29.39 -5.34 11.52
C VAL A 135 28.85 -4.43 10.40
N GLY A 136 27.87 -3.56 10.68
CA GLY A 136 27.33 -2.62 9.70
C GLY A 136 28.35 -1.56 9.29
N ILE A 137 29.15 -1.06 10.24
CA ILE A 137 30.26 -0.13 9.97
C ILE A 137 31.32 -0.81 9.11
N PHE A 138 31.66 -2.07 9.43
CA PHE A 138 32.62 -2.86 8.66
C PHE A 138 32.16 -3.15 7.22
N THR A 139 30.87 -3.45 7.03
CA THR A 139 30.30 -3.69 5.70
C THR A 139 30.34 -2.44 4.85
N LYS A 140 29.93 -1.29 5.41
CA LYS A 140 30.01 0.02 4.72
C LYS A 140 31.45 0.40 4.36
N MET A 141 32.39 0.12 5.25
CA MET A 141 33.81 0.39 5.02
C MET A 141 34.38 -0.50 3.91
N MET A 142 33.96 -1.77 3.84
CA MET A 142 34.32 -2.67 2.73
C MET A 142 33.70 -2.26 1.39
N GLU A 143 32.42 -1.85 1.37
CA GLU A 143 31.77 -1.37 0.17
C GLU A 143 32.42 -0.11 -0.38
N THR A 144 32.77 0.83 0.49
CA THR A 144 33.47 2.08 0.11
C THR A 144 34.88 1.77 -0.43
N ASN A 145 35.59 0.83 0.18
CA ASN A 145 36.91 0.40 -0.30
C ASN A 145 36.84 -0.37 -1.63
N MET A 146 35.82 -1.22 -1.83
CA MET A 146 35.64 -1.90 -3.11
C MET A 146 35.29 -0.95 -4.25
N GLN A 147 34.52 0.11 -3.98
CA GLN A 147 34.25 1.15 -4.97
C GLN A 147 35.50 1.97 -5.32
N ALA A 148 36.38 2.21 -4.35
CA ALA A 148 37.66 2.89 -4.58
C ALA A 148 38.67 2.01 -5.35
N TRP A 149 38.51 0.69 -5.31
CA TRP A 149 39.39 -0.29 -6.00
C TRP A 149 38.90 -0.70 -7.39
N ASN A 150 37.81 -0.14 -7.86
CA ASN A 150 37.32 -0.35 -9.22
C ASN A 150 37.69 0.88 -10.07
N PRO A 151 38.96 1.01 -10.55
CA PRO A 151 39.31 2.07 -11.46
C PRO A 151 38.55 1.82 -12.75
N SER A 152 37.68 2.76 -13.07
CA SER A 152 36.99 2.94 -14.33
C SER A 152 37.79 2.33 -15.48
N LYS A 153 37.21 1.38 -16.19
CA LYS A 153 37.64 1.07 -17.55
C LYS A 153 37.26 2.28 -18.43
N GLU A 154 38.09 3.32 -18.36
CA GLU A 154 38.15 4.30 -19.42
C GLU A 154 39.05 3.77 -20.54
N LYS A 155 38.44 3.74 -21.73
CA LYS A 155 39.04 3.86 -23.06
C LYS A 155 39.93 2.73 -23.61
N LYS A 156 39.38 1.99 -24.53
CA LYS A 156 39.80 2.18 -25.95
C LYS A 156 38.70 1.67 -26.85
#